data_dba304484c5408da735e5266fd39141b
#
_entry.id   dba304484c5408da735e5266fd39141b
#
_cell.length_a   1.000
_cell.length_b   1.000
_cell.length_c   1.000
_cell.angle_alpha   90.00
_cell.angle_beta   90.00
_cell.angle_gamma   90.00
#
_symmetry.space_group_name_H-M   'P 1'
#
loop_
_entity.id
_entity.type
_entity.pdbx_description
1 polymer ?
#
loop_
_entity_poly.entity_id
_entity_poly.type
_entity_poly.pdbx_seq_one_letter_code
_entity_poly.pdbx_strand_id
1 'polypeptide(L)'
;MIVPDNIDPNCSRGEQILLHKFKTETSSYDFYVLHSLFISKHLKTVSGELDFLVLAPGKGIFSLEVKHGNVRRENGLWYFENRQGKVNTSAKGPFRQVSDTMHSLRAWLLEKTDLDKKLKERLPGFLFGYGVVFSGLDEIPDLGTEGEAWMVYTRDLIRRSPVSYYIENLSRNWQEKMKNSSCFHPDRSLPTKDDCEKLFRLLRGDFNYRYTDINKIVDAEYHIEEFTREQFDILNFTEYNPRCLFEGAAGTGKTILATELVRKKICEGKKVALFCFNRALGEKLSEDVAILSNDTNGSYFSGSFHSYLQSHSDLEVPQNDEE
;
A
#
# COMPACT_ATOMS: atom_id res chain seq x y z
N MET A 1 -20.64 -10.75 -2.36
CA MET A 1 -19.86 -9.82 -1.51
C MET A 1 -18.77 -9.16 -2.34
N ILE A 2 -18.53 -7.86 -2.19
CA ILE A 2 -17.52 -7.12 -2.97
C ILE A 2 -16.63 -6.34 -2.00
N VAL A 3 -15.30 -6.42 -2.16
CA VAL A 3 -14.33 -5.71 -1.31
C VAL A 3 -13.19 -5.13 -2.17
N PRO A 4 -12.79 -3.86 -2.00
CA PRO A 4 -13.46 -2.88 -1.15
C PRO A 4 -14.81 -2.43 -1.70
N ASP A 5 -15.72 -2.03 -0.84
CA ASP A 5 -17.03 -1.51 -1.25
C ASP A 5 -16.93 -0.11 -1.84
N ASN A 6 -15.95 0.67 -1.41
CA ASN A 6 -15.67 1.99 -1.97
C ASN A 6 -14.67 1.92 -3.10
N ILE A 7 -14.94 2.66 -4.18
CA ILE A 7 -14.06 2.79 -5.35
C ILE A 7 -12.92 3.74 -4.99
N ASP A 8 -11.67 3.32 -5.22
CA ASP A 8 -10.54 4.23 -5.17
C ASP A 8 -10.73 5.29 -6.27
N PRO A 9 -10.67 6.59 -5.95
CA PRO A 9 -10.77 7.67 -6.94
C PRO A 9 -9.73 7.56 -8.08
N ASN A 10 -8.61 6.89 -7.81
CA ASN A 10 -7.50 6.73 -8.76
C ASN A 10 -7.64 5.49 -9.66
N CYS A 11 -8.63 4.61 -9.43
CA CYS A 11 -8.81 3.44 -10.28
C CYS A 11 -9.30 3.83 -11.68
N SER A 12 -8.98 3.00 -12.66
CA SER A 12 -9.33 3.27 -14.06
C SER A 12 -10.84 3.34 -14.28
N ARG A 13 -11.28 4.10 -15.28
CA ARG A 13 -12.70 4.16 -15.65
C ARG A 13 -13.29 2.80 -16.00
N GLY A 14 -12.48 1.91 -16.57
CA GLY A 14 -12.88 0.54 -16.88
C GLY A 14 -13.19 -0.29 -15.65
N GLU A 15 -12.35 -0.18 -14.64
CA GLU A 15 -12.55 -0.84 -13.35
C GLU A 15 -13.80 -0.30 -12.66
N GLN A 16 -14.01 1.02 -12.68
CA GLN A 16 -15.24 1.64 -12.14
C GLN A 16 -16.52 1.07 -12.80
N ILE A 17 -16.51 0.91 -14.14
CA ILE A 17 -17.63 0.35 -14.90
C ILE A 17 -17.88 -1.10 -14.48
N LEU A 18 -16.84 -1.93 -14.41
CA LEU A 18 -16.98 -3.34 -14.06
C LEU A 18 -17.40 -3.51 -12.59
N LEU A 19 -16.83 -2.73 -11.67
CA LEU A 19 -17.21 -2.77 -10.27
C LEU A 19 -18.67 -2.36 -10.07
N HIS A 20 -19.12 -1.30 -10.77
CA HIS A 20 -20.53 -0.90 -10.76
C HIS A 20 -21.44 -2.02 -11.29
N LYS A 21 -21.03 -2.69 -12.36
CA LYS A 21 -21.76 -3.83 -12.94
C LYS A 21 -21.89 -4.98 -11.94
N PHE A 22 -20.82 -5.35 -11.26
CA PHE A 22 -20.87 -6.33 -10.18
C PHE A 22 -21.80 -5.88 -9.04
N LYS A 23 -21.74 -4.63 -8.60
CA LYS A 23 -22.58 -4.10 -7.51
C LYS A 23 -24.06 -4.13 -7.84
N THR A 24 -24.42 -3.75 -9.05
CA THR A 24 -25.84 -3.69 -9.48
C THR A 24 -26.46 -5.07 -9.71
N GLU A 25 -25.64 -6.08 -10.00
CA GLU A 25 -26.13 -7.43 -10.32
C GLU A 25 -25.94 -8.45 -9.18
N THR A 26 -25.13 -8.14 -8.18
CA THR A 26 -24.73 -9.12 -7.12
C THR A 26 -25.88 -9.49 -6.18
N SER A 27 -26.99 -8.79 -6.18
CA SER A 27 -28.16 -9.20 -5.38
C SER A 27 -28.72 -10.58 -5.79
N SER A 28 -28.32 -11.10 -6.96
CA SER A 28 -28.78 -12.36 -7.51
C SER A 28 -27.73 -13.48 -7.51
N TYR A 29 -26.47 -13.19 -7.15
CA TYR A 29 -25.36 -14.16 -7.27
C TYR A 29 -24.46 -14.18 -6.04
N ASP A 30 -24.13 -15.37 -5.57
CA ASP A 30 -23.26 -15.62 -4.42
C ASP A 30 -21.76 -15.45 -4.74
N PHE A 31 -21.36 -14.49 -5.59
CA PHE A 31 -19.96 -14.25 -5.90
C PHE A 31 -19.27 -13.43 -4.80
N TYR A 32 -17.99 -13.76 -4.59
CA TYR A 32 -17.07 -12.95 -3.81
C TYR A 32 -16.12 -12.27 -4.80
N VAL A 33 -16.15 -10.94 -4.83
CA VAL A 33 -15.36 -10.13 -5.77
C VAL A 33 -14.36 -9.29 -5.00
N LEU A 34 -13.09 -9.46 -5.31
CA LEU A 34 -12.00 -8.63 -4.78
C LEU A 34 -11.48 -7.74 -5.92
N HIS A 35 -11.44 -6.45 -5.66
CA HIS A 35 -10.92 -5.43 -6.59
C HIS A 35 -9.56 -4.94 -6.12
N SER A 36 -8.63 -4.69 -7.06
CA SER A 36 -7.26 -4.23 -6.79
C SER A 36 -6.55 -5.10 -5.74
N LEU A 37 -6.44 -6.39 -6.02
CA LEU A 37 -5.76 -7.32 -5.14
C LEU A 37 -4.27 -7.32 -5.43
N PHE A 38 -3.48 -6.81 -4.48
CA PHE A 38 -2.04 -6.84 -4.57
C PHE A 38 -1.48 -8.21 -4.18
N ILE A 39 -0.62 -8.77 -5.01
CA ILE A 39 0.05 -10.04 -4.76
C ILE A 39 1.53 -9.75 -4.52
N SER A 40 1.95 -9.86 -3.26
CA SER A 40 3.31 -9.54 -2.82
C SER A 40 4.39 -10.47 -3.38
N LYS A 41 4.01 -11.68 -3.81
CA LYS A 41 4.93 -12.67 -4.39
C LYS A 41 4.44 -13.05 -5.78
N HIS A 42 5.08 -12.50 -6.80
CA HIS A 42 4.77 -12.79 -8.19
C HIS A 42 5.84 -13.69 -8.81
N LEU A 43 5.46 -14.64 -9.67
CA LEU A 43 6.39 -15.63 -10.25
C LEU A 43 7.51 -15.02 -11.10
N LYS A 44 7.27 -13.85 -11.69
CA LYS A 44 8.21 -13.20 -12.63
C LYS A 44 8.63 -11.79 -12.23
N THR A 45 7.97 -11.21 -11.26
CA THR A 45 8.24 -9.86 -10.74
C THR A 45 8.11 -9.87 -9.23
N VAL A 46 8.63 -8.83 -8.58
CA VAL A 46 8.58 -8.72 -7.10
C VAL A 46 7.14 -8.63 -6.60
N SER A 47 6.24 -8.04 -7.39
CA SER A 47 4.84 -7.88 -7.05
C SER A 47 3.97 -7.82 -8.30
N GLY A 48 2.67 -8.09 -8.17
CA GLY A 48 1.67 -7.94 -9.22
C GLY A 48 0.35 -7.45 -8.63
N GLU A 49 -0.36 -6.64 -9.37
CA GLU A 49 -1.72 -6.23 -9.05
C GLU A 49 -2.69 -7.00 -9.95
N LEU A 50 -3.79 -7.42 -9.38
CA LEU A 50 -4.89 -8.08 -10.05
C LEU A 50 -6.10 -7.14 -10.00
N ASP A 51 -6.59 -6.70 -11.15
CA ASP A 51 -7.70 -5.75 -11.21
C ASP A 51 -8.94 -6.33 -10.52
N PHE A 52 -9.33 -7.55 -10.88
CA PHE A 52 -10.44 -8.26 -10.23
C PHE A 52 -10.15 -9.74 -10.04
N LEU A 53 -10.49 -10.24 -8.85
CA LEU A 53 -10.60 -11.67 -8.57
C LEU A 53 -12.05 -12.00 -8.23
N VAL A 54 -12.62 -12.96 -8.95
CA VAL A 54 -13.97 -13.45 -8.74
C VAL A 54 -13.93 -14.88 -8.24
N LEU A 55 -14.33 -15.09 -6.98
CA LEU A 55 -14.53 -16.41 -6.42
C LEU A 55 -16.00 -16.77 -6.64
N ALA A 56 -16.28 -17.69 -7.54
CA ALA A 56 -17.62 -18.04 -7.99
C ALA A 56 -17.98 -19.46 -7.55
N PRO A 57 -18.83 -19.63 -6.51
CA PRO A 57 -19.26 -20.95 -6.05
C PRO A 57 -19.87 -21.79 -7.16
N GLY A 58 -19.42 -23.05 -7.27
CA GLY A 58 -19.87 -23.99 -8.31
C GLY A 58 -19.40 -23.65 -9.73
N LYS A 59 -18.52 -22.63 -9.90
CA LYS A 59 -18.08 -22.19 -11.23
C LYS A 59 -16.56 -22.12 -11.37
N GLY A 60 -15.82 -21.63 -10.36
CA GLY A 60 -14.36 -21.50 -10.40
C GLY A 60 -13.85 -20.23 -9.76
N ILE A 61 -12.56 -19.97 -9.95
CA ILE A 61 -11.81 -18.79 -9.48
C ILE A 61 -11.27 -18.08 -10.70
N PHE A 62 -11.72 -16.82 -10.93
CA PHE A 62 -11.43 -16.10 -12.17
C PHE A 62 -10.69 -14.80 -11.89
N SER A 63 -9.53 -14.66 -12.52
CA SER A 63 -8.78 -13.41 -12.57
C SER A 63 -9.21 -12.60 -13.79
N LEU A 64 -9.56 -11.33 -13.61
CA LEU A 64 -9.96 -10.44 -14.71
C LEU A 64 -9.02 -9.26 -14.79
N GLU A 65 -8.54 -8.99 -16.00
CA GLU A 65 -7.76 -7.81 -16.36
C GLU A 65 -8.67 -6.82 -17.09
N VAL A 66 -8.63 -5.55 -16.73
CA VAL A 66 -9.48 -4.52 -17.31
C VAL A 66 -8.64 -3.54 -18.13
N LYS A 67 -9.01 -3.36 -19.38
CA LYS A 67 -8.43 -2.34 -20.25
C LYS A 67 -9.51 -1.39 -20.71
N HIS A 68 -9.26 -0.08 -20.54
CA HIS A 68 -10.17 0.98 -20.95
C HIS A 68 -9.50 1.90 -21.97
N GLY A 69 -10.27 2.40 -22.93
CA GLY A 69 -9.81 3.27 -24.00
C GLY A 69 -9.56 2.52 -25.30
N ASN A 70 -8.76 3.11 -26.19
CA ASN A 70 -8.41 2.49 -27.46
C ASN A 70 -7.33 1.44 -27.24
N VAL A 71 -7.53 0.29 -27.87
CA VAL A 71 -6.56 -0.82 -27.82
C VAL A 71 -6.18 -1.19 -29.23
N ARG A 72 -4.91 -1.28 -29.50
CA ARG A 72 -4.38 -1.75 -30.80
C ARG A 72 -3.15 -2.61 -30.59
N ARG A 73 -2.87 -3.47 -31.54
CA ARG A 73 -1.66 -4.28 -31.59
C ARG A 73 -0.95 -4.04 -32.92
N GLU A 74 0.30 -3.59 -32.87
CA GLU A 74 1.13 -3.33 -34.02
C GLU A 74 2.55 -3.84 -33.77
N ASN A 75 3.12 -4.54 -34.74
CA ASN A 75 4.48 -5.10 -34.63
C ASN A 75 4.74 -5.93 -33.36
N GLY A 76 3.72 -6.67 -32.89
CA GLY A 76 3.81 -7.48 -31.68
C GLY A 76 3.73 -6.69 -30.35
N LEU A 77 3.53 -5.39 -30.41
CA LEU A 77 3.34 -4.54 -29.24
C LEU A 77 1.87 -4.15 -29.10
N TRP A 78 1.41 -4.16 -27.85
CA TRP A 78 0.10 -3.67 -27.45
C TRP A 78 0.19 -2.20 -27.06
N TYR A 79 -0.76 -1.40 -27.57
CA TYR A 79 -0.91 0.01 -27.29
C TYR A 79 -2.26 0.24 -26.63
N PHE A 80 -2.22 0.88 -25.47
CA PHE A 80 -3.40 1.24 -24.70
C PHE A 80 -3.45 2.76 -24.59
N GLU A 81 -4.40 3.39 -25.24
CA GLU A 81 -4.57 4.84 -25.25
C GLU A 81 -5.76 5.24 -24.37
N ASN A 82 -5.51 6.09 -23.38
CA ASN A 82 -6.57 6.63 -22.55
C ASN A 82 -7.28 7.83 -23.23
N ARG A 83 -8.36 8.33 -22.60
CA ARG A 83 -9.14 9.47 -23.12
C ARG A 83 -8.33 10.77 -23.26
N GLN A 84 -7.22 10.90 -22.56
CA GLN A 84 -6.33 12.08 -22.61
C GLN A 84 -5.26 11.94 -23.70
N GLY A 85 -5.30 10.89 -24.53
CA GLY A 85 -4.33 10.62 -25.58
C GLY A 85 -3.01 10.05 -25.07
N LYS A 86 -2.89 9.73 -23.77
CA LYS A 86 -1.69 9.08 -23.25
C LYS A 86 -1.68 7.62 -23.66
N VAL A 87 -0.61 7.22 -24.36
CA VAL A 87 -0.39 5.86 -24.87
C VAL A 87 0.58 5.12 -23.95
N ASN A 88 0.14 3.99 -23.44
CA ASN A 88 1.00 3.03 -22.76
C ASN A 88 1.28 1.86 -23.70
N THR A 89 2.54 1.45 -23.82
CA THR A 89 2.97 0.36 -24.69
C THR A 89 3.45 -0.82 -23.86
N SER A 90 3.07 -2.03 -24.26
CA SER A 90 3.52 -3.25 -23.60
C SER A 90 3.78 -4.36 -24.60
N ALA A 91 4.89 -5.07 -24.43
CA ALA A 91 5.16 -6.32 -25.14
C ALA A 91 4.35 -7.50 -24.59
N LYS A 92 3.83 -7.37 -23.35
CA LYS A 92 2.92 -8.36 -22.78
C LYS A 92 1.49 -7.90 -23.01
N GLY A 93 0.74 -8.70 -23.77
CA GLY A 93 -0.70 -8.49 -23.92
C GLY A 93 -1.47 -8.70 -22.62
N PRO A 94 -2.72 -8.21 -22.54
CA PRO A 94 -3.54 -8.31 -21.34
C PRO A 94 -3.82 -9.77 -20.93
N PHE A 95 -3.94 -10.66 -21.89
CA PHE A 95 -4.13 -12.11 -21.64
C PHE A 95 -2.94 -12.73 -20.90
N ARG A 96 -1.73 -12.34 -21.31
CA ARG A 96 -0.50 -12.82 -20.65
C ARG A 96 -0.33 -12.19 -19.27
N GLN A 97 -0.70 -10.91 -19.11
CA GLN A 97 -0.68 -10.23 -17.81
C GLN A 97 -1.57 -10.97 -16.81
N VAL A 98 -2.84 -11.16 -17.14
CA VAL A 98 -3.80 -11.82 -16.25
C VAL A 98 -3.48 -13.30 -16.01
N SER A 99 -2.96 -14.01 -17.02
CA SER A 99 -2.51 -15.39 -16.87
C SER A 99 -1.35 -15.51 -15.89
N ASP A 100 -0.31 -14.66 -16.05
CA ASP A 100 0.84 -14.64 -15.15
C ASP A 100 0.41 -14.33 -13.70
N THR A 101 -0.52 -13.38 -13.52
CA THR A 101 -1.05 -13.00 -12.20
C THR A 101 -1.90 -14.12 -11.59
N MET A 102 -2.75 -14.75 -12.39
CA MET A 102 -3.56 -15.91 -11.94
C MET A 102 -2.67 -17.07 -11.47
N HIS A 103 -1.62 -17.40 -12.23
CA HIS A 103 -0.68 -18.45 -11.83
C HIS A 103 0.10 -18.09 -10.57
N SER A 104 0.45 -16.82 -10.40
CA SER A 104 1.11 -16.31 -9.18
C SER A 104 0.20 -16.41 -7.96
N LEU A 105 -1.07 -16.04 -8.10
CA LEU A 105 -2.07 -16.18 -7.05
C LEU A 105 -2.26 -17.66 -6.66
N ARG A 106 -2.40 -18.53 -7.65
CA ARG A 106 -2.55 -19.98 -7.42
C ARG A 106 -1.33 -20.55 -6.68
N ALA A 107 -0.12 -20.20 -7.11
CA ALA A 107 1.11 -20.65 -6.44
C ALA A 107 1.17 -20.16 -4.99
N TRP A 108 0.87 -18.86 -4.76
CA TRP A 108 0.83 -18.29 -3.43
C TRP A 108 -0.18 -18.98 -2.51
N LEU A 109 -1.38 -19.28 -3.01
CA LEU A 109 -2.40 -20.00 -2.26
C LEU A 109 -1.95 -21.41 -1.88
N LEU A 110 -1.28 -22.13 -2.79
CA LEU A 110 -0.79 -23.50 -2.55
C LEU A 110 0.36 -23.56 -1.53
N GLU A 111 1.14 -22.48 -1.40
CA GLU A 111 2.21 -22.38 -0.40
C GLU A 111 1.70 -22.07 1.01
N LYS A 112 0.44 -21.64 1.18
CA LYS A 112 -0.11 -21.31 2.50
C LYS A 112 -0.26 -22.55 3.38
N THR A 113 0.33 -22.47 4.57
CA THR A 113 0.28 -23.56 5.56
C THR A 113 -0.96 -23.50 6.46
N ASP A 114 -1.51 -22.29 6.66
CA ASP A 114 -2.59 -22.01 7.62
C ASP A 114 -3.99 -22.24 7.06
N LEU A 115 -4.08 -22.93 5.91
CA LEU A 115 -5.35 -23.27 5.31
C LEU A 115 -6.04 -24.41 6.10
N ASP A 116 -7.37 -24.32 6.17
CA ASP A 116 -8.21 -25.42 6.61
C ASP A 116 -7.86 -26.72 5.86
N LYS A 117 -7.78 -27.84 6.57
CA LYS A 117 -7.32 -29.12 6.02
C LYS A 117 -8.11 -29.53 4.76
N LYS A 118 -9.44 -29.40 4.77
CA LYS A 118 -10.30 -29.74 3.64
C LYS A 118 -10.04 -28.84 2.43
N LEU A 119 -9.90 -27.53 2.68
CA LEU A 119 -9.58 -26.56 1.64
C LEU A 119 -8.21 -26.85 1.02
N LYS A 120 -7.19 -27.15 1.86
CA LYS A 120 -5.83 -27.48 1.42
C LYS A 120 -5.78 -28.71 0.53
N GLU A 121 -6.56 -29.74 0.84
CA GLU A 121 -6.64 -30.97 0.04
C GLU A 121 -7.34 -30.75 -1.31
N ARG A 122 -8.32 -29.83 -1.38
CA ARG A 122 -9.11 -29.56 -2.59
C ARG A 122 -8.51 -28.50 -3.51
N LEU A 123 -7.84 -27.50 -2.92
CA LEU A 123 -7.32 -26.32 -3.63
C LEU A 123 -6.45 -26.63 -4.86
N PRO A 124 -5.54 -27.63 -4.84
CA PRO A 124 -4.75 -27.98 -6.03
C PRO A 124 -5.59 -28.36 -7.25
N GLY A 125 -6.78 -28.92 -7.03
CA GLY A 125 -7.71 -29.33 -8.07
C GLY A 125 -8.71 -28.26 -8.50
N PHE A 126 -8.77 -27.09 -7.87
CA PHE A 126 -9.74 -26.06 -8.23
C PHE A 126 -9.53 -25.52 -9.64
N LEU A 127 -10.64 -25.18 -10.28
CA LEU A 127 -10.65 -24.50 -11.56
C LEU A 127 -10.22 -23.02 -11.37
N PHE A 128 -9.02 -22.70 -11.85
CA PHE A 128 -8.54 -21.34 -12.01
C PHE A 128 -8.63 -20.97 -13.47
N GLY A 129 -9.21 -19.81 -13.74
CA GLY A 129 -9.33 -19.25 -15.07
C GLY A 129 -9.06 -17.76 -15.09
N TYR A 130 -9.05 -17.20 -16.29
CA TYR A 130 -8.89 -15.76 -16.46
C TYR A 130 -9.70 -15.24 -17.64
N GLY A 131 -9.92 -13.92 -17.67
CA GLY A 131 -10.56 -13.23 -18.75
C GLY A 131 -10.07 -11.79 -18.86
N VAL A 132 -10.41 -11.11 -19.96
CA VAL A 132 -10.04 -9.74 -20.24
C VAL A 132 -11.29 -8.91 -20.52
N VAL A 133 -11.39 -7.76 -19.90
CA VAL A 133 -12.49 -6.81 -20.06
C VAL A 133 -12.01 -5.61 -20.85
N PHE A 134 -12.48 -5.47 -22.07
CA PHE A 134 -12.27 -4.28 -22.90
C PHE A 134 -13.45 -3.34 -22.79
N SER A 135 -13.49 -2.55 -21.72
CA SER A 135 -14.62 -1.65 -21.42
C SER A 135 -14.73 -0.45 -22.38
N GLY A 136 -13.77 -0.25 -23.25
CA GLY A 136 -13.74 0.80 -24.27
C GLY A 136 -14.12 0.31 -25.68
N LEU A 137 -14.09 -1.00 -25.94
CA LEU A 137 -14.33 -1.58 -27.26
C LEU A 137 -15.75 -2.18 -27.36
N ASP A 138 -16.42 -1.98 -28.47
CA ASP A 138 -17.72 -2.62 -28.74
C ASP A 138 -17.57 -4.02 -29.35
N GLU A 139 -16.55 -4.21 -30.16
CA GLU A 139 -16.27 -5.50 -30.84
C GLU A 139 -15.02 -6.15 -30.26
N ILE A 140 -14.95 -7.46 -30.41
CA ILE A 140 -13.77 -8.25 -30.03
C ILE A 140 -12.71 -8.04 -31.10
N PRO A 141 -11.53 -7.53 -30.77
CA PRO A 141 -10.44 -7.38 -31.74
C PRO A 141 -9.90 -8.73 -32.20
N ASP A 142 -9.17 -8.76 -33.30
CA ASP A 142 -8.42 -9.94 -33.68
C ASP A 142 -7.35 -10.26 -32.62
N LEU A 143 -7.57 -11.30 -31.85
CA LEU A 143 -6.72 -11.72 -30.76
C LEU A 143 -5.53 -12.59 -31.24
N GLY A 144 -5.61 -13.16 -32.45
CA GLY A 144 -4.63 -14.10 -32.96
C GLY A 144 -4.52 -15.30 -32.03
N THR A 145 -3.28 -15.65 -31.66
CA THR A 145 -2.99 -16.79 -30.76
C THR A 145 -2.99 -16.41 -29.28
N GLU A 146 -3.19 -15.14 -28.92
CA GLU A 146 -3.04 -14.68 -27.54
C GLU A 146 -4.29 -14.90 -26.68
N GLY A 147 -5.46 -14.98 -27.29
CA GLY A 147 -6.72 -15.18 -26.57
C GLY A 147 -7.82 -15.76 -27.45
N GLU A 148 -8.91 -16.11 -26.83
CA GLU A 148 -10.12 -16.59 -27.50
C GLU A 148 -11.30 -15.66 -27.21
N ALA A 149 -12.23 -15.55 -28.15
CA ALA A 149 -13.36 -14.62 -28.06
C ALA A 149 -14.17 -14.75 -26.76
N TRP A 150 -14.35 -15.97 -26.26
CA TRP A 150 -15.09 -16.24 -25.04
C TRP A 150 -14.38 -15.71 -23.77
N MET A 151 -13.07 -15.40 -23.82
CA MET A 151 -12.32 -14.80 -22.73
C MET A 151 -12.57 -13.30 -22.61
N VAL A 152 -13.23 -12.68 -23.58
CA VAL A 152 -13.37 -11.23 -23.70
C VAL A 152 -14.76 -10.77 -23.29
N TYR A 153 -14.79 -9.69 -22.50
CA TYR A 153 -16.03 -8.97 -22.14
C TYR A 153 -15.91 -7.53 -22.63
N THR A 154 -16.58 -7.22 -23.74
CA THR A 154 -16.55 -5.91 -24.40
C THR A 154 -17.55 -4.94 -23.79
N ARG A 155 -17.46 -3.64 -24.16
CA ARG A 155 -18.45 -2.62 -23.79
C ARG A 155 -19.88 -2.99 -24.24
N ASP A 156 -20.04 -3.55 -25.42
CA ASP A 156 -21.34 -3.98 -25.92
C ASP A 156 -21.89 -5.15 -25.07
N LEU A 157 -21.08 -6.13 -24.75
CA LEU A 157 -21.45 -7.24 -23.86
C LEU A 157 -21.78 -6.76 -22.45
N ILE A 158 -21.02 -5.78 -21.91
CA ILE A 158 -21.29 -5.16 -20.60
C ILE A 158 -22.70 -4.52 -20.58
N ARG A 159 -23.13 -3.94 -21.68
CA ARG A 159 -24.47 -3.32 -21.79
C ARG A 159 -25.58 -4.34 -21.94
N ARG A 160 -25.38 -5.39 -22.72
CA ARG A 160 -26.42 -6.34 -23.12
C ARG A 160 -26.55 -7.55 -22.21
N SER A 161 -25.47 -7.94 -21.55
CA SER A 161 -25.41 -9.18 -20.79
C SER A 161 -25.04 -8.93 -19.34
N PRO A 162 -25.63 -9.69 -18.39
CA PRO A 162 -25.17 -9.66 -17.00
C PRO A 162 -23.74 -10.16 -16.88
N VAL A 163 -23.01 -9.65 -15.87
CA VAL A 163 -21.64 -10.11 -15.60
C VAL A 163 -21.62 -11.59 -15.20
N SER A 164 -22.65 -12.07 -14.57
CA SER A 164 -22.83 -13.50 -14.25
C SER A 164 -22.80 -14.40 -15.49
N TYR A 165 -23.42 -13.95 -16.58
CA TYR A 165 -23.37 -14.68 -17.85
C TYR A 165 -21.93 -14.80 -18.38
N TYR A 166 -21.16 -13.72 -18.26
CA TYR A 166 -19.74 -13.74 -18.62
C TYR A 166 -18.94 -14.73 -17.75
N ILE A 167 -19.15 -14.70 -16.43
CA ILE A 167 -18.49 -15.65 -15.51
C ILE A 167 -18.91 -17.08 -15.78
N GLU A 168 -20.17 -17.34 -16.12
CA GLU A 168 -20.66 -18.67 -16.54
C GLU A 168 -20.03 -19.15 -17.83
N ASN A 169 -19.90 -18.24 -18.79
CA ASN A 169 -19.25 -18.53 -20.06
C ASN A 169 -17.76 -18.86 -19.86
N LEU A 170 -17.05 -18.07 -19.04
CA LEU A 170 -15.67 -18.39 -18.65
C LEU A 170 -15.59 -19.77 -17.99
N SER A 171 -16.47 -20.04 -17.02
CA SER A 171 -16.49 -21.33 -16.32
C SER A 171 -16.63 -22.50 -17.28
N ARG A 172 -17.61 -22.44 -18.17
CA ARG A 172 -17.89 -23.53 -19.14
C ARG A 172 -16.70 -23.79 -20.06
N ASN A 173 -16.13 -22.74 -20.62
CA ASN A 173 -15.04 -22.89 -21.58
C ASN A 173 -13.73 -23.29 -20.91
N TRP A 174 -13.45 -22.80 -19.70
CA TRP A 174 -12.29 -23.27 -18.93
C TRP A 174 -12.42 -24.71 -18.49
N GLN A 175 -13.61 -25.17 -18.10
CA GLN A 175 -13.88 -26.60 -17.81
C GLN A 175 -13.62 -27.45 -19.03
N GLU A 176 -14.11 -27.06 -20.20
CA GLU A 176 -13.87 -27.80 -21.43
C GLU A 176 -12.38 -27.88 -21.80
N LYS A 177 -11.64 -26.79 -21.65
CA LYS A 177 -10.17 -26.75 -21.82
C LYS A 177 -9.44 -27.70 -20.85
N MET A 178 -9.91 -27.76 -19.62
CA MET A 178 -9.28 -28.55 -18.56
C MET A 178 -9.77 -30.03 -18.53
N LYS A 179 -10.76 -30.38 -19.31
CA LYS A 179 -11.42 -31.71 -19.32
C LYS A 179 -10.45 -32.89 -19.48
N ASN A 180 -9.39 -32.67 -20.26
CA ASN A 180 -8.38 -33.71 -20.52
C ASN A 180 -7.18 -33.62 -19.56
N SER A 181 -7.20 -32.69 -18.60
CA SER A 181 -6.16 -32.56 -17.57
C SER A 181 -6.38 -33.58 -16.47
N SER A 182 -5.33 -34.29 -16.08
CA SER A 182 -5.36 -35.28 -14.98
C SER A 182 -5.73 -34.63 -13.60
N CYS A 183 -5.65 -33.32 -13.50
CA CYS A 183 -5.94 -32.60 -12.27
C CYS A 183 -7.40 -32.11 -12.19
N PHE A 184 -8.19 -32.18 -13.27
CA PHE A 184 -9.55 -31.66 -13.30
C PHE A 184 -10.59 -32.76 -13.14
N HIS A 185 -11.47 -32.61 -12.16
CA HIS A 185 -12.61 -33.49 -11.90
C HIS A 185 -13.85 -32.61 -11.72
N PRO A 186 -14.88 -32.73 -12.59
CA PRO A 186 -16.06 -31.84 -12.56
C PRO A 186 -16.69 -31.69 -11.17
N ASP A 187 -16.79 -32.78 -10.40
CA ASP A 187 -17.43 -32.77 -9.09
C ASP A 187 -16.56 -32.19 -7.94
N ARG A 188 -15.25 -32.06 -8.14
CA ARG A 188 -14.31 -31.68 -7.09
C ARG A 188 -13.55 -30.39 -7.38
N SER A 189 -13.44 -30.02 -8.66
CA SER A 189 -12.65 -28.86 -9.11
C SER A 189 -13.40 -27.55 -9.06
N LEU A 190 -14.68 -27.57 -8.76
CA LEU A 190 -15.45 -26.36 -8.55
C LEU A 190 -15.51 -26.04 -7.07
N PRO A 191 -15.13 -24.79 -6.66
CA PRO A 191 -15.14 -24.38 -5.27
C PRO A 191 -16.59 -24.30 -4.77
N THR A 192 -16.84 -24.77 -3.57
CA THR A 192 -18.11 -24.56 -2.88
C THR A 192 -18.23 -23.13 -2.33
N LYS A 193 -19.40 -22.76 -1.84
CA LYS A 193 -19.59 -21.47 -1.16
C LYS A 193 -18.68 -21.34 0.05
N ASP A 194 -18.54 -22.37 0.86
CA ASP A 194 -17.65 -22.43 2.02
C ASP A 194 -16.16 -22.26 1.62
N ASP A 195 -15.73 -22.91 0.53
CA ASP A 195 -14.38 -22.74 0.00
C ASP A 195 -14.13 -21.28 -0.43
N CYS A 196 -15.08 -20.68 -1.14
CA CYS A 196 -14.99 -19.29 -1.59
C CYS A 196 -14.95 -18.33 -0.40
N GLU A 197 -15.76 -18.55 0.64
CA GLU A 197 -15.76 -17.72 1.84
C GLU A 197 -14.44 -17.82 2.60
N LYS A 198 -13.88 -19.02 2.74
CA LYS A 198 -12.56 -19.22 3.37
C LYS A 198 -11.44 -18.55 2.59
N LEU A 199 -11.45 -18.70 1.25
CA LEU A 199 -10.49 -18.03 0.38
C LEU A 199 -10.63 -16.50 0.45
N PHE A 200 -11.85 -15.99 0.46
CA PHE A 200 -12.12 -14.58 0.60
C PHE A 200 -11.54 -14.00 1.91
N ARG A 201 -11.81 -14.66 3.04
CA ARG A 201 -11.27 -14.28 4.34
C ARG A 201 -9.74 -14.33 4.39
N LEU A 202 -9.13 -15.32 3.74
CA LEU A 202 -7.68 -15.45 3.64
C LEU A 202 -7.05 -14.31 2.82
N LEU A 203 -7.69 -13.94 1.70
CA LEU A 203 -7.15 -12.96 0.76
C LEU A 203 -7.37 -11.51 1.22
N ARG A 204 -8.49 -11.22 1.83
CA ARG A 204 -8.87 -9.88 2.28
C ARG A 204 -9.89 -9.92 3.42
N GLY A 205 -9.60 -10.72 4.43
CA GLY A 205 -10.41 -10.73 5.66
C GLY A 205 -10.18 -9.48 6.49
N ASP A 206 -11.19 -9.10 7.25
CA ASP A 206 -11.09 -8.01 8.20
C ASP A 206 -10.12 -8.40 9.32
N PHE A 207 -9.25 -7.49 9.68
CA PHE A 207 -8.45 -7.58 10.88
C PHE A 207 -8.55 -6.26 11.66
N ASN A 208 -8.56 -6.36 12.97
CA ASN A 208 -8.58 -5.20 13.83
C ASN A 208 -7.37 -5.27 14.78
N TYR A 209 -6.28 -4.68 14.33
CA TYR A 209 -5.13 -4.42 15.20
C TYR A 209 -5.38 -3.11 15.94
N ARG A 210 -5.61 -3.21 17.23
CA ARG A 210 -5.55 -2.01 18.07
C ARG A 210 -4.10 -1.65 18.28
N TYR A 211 -3.77 -0.42 17.95
CA TYR A 211 -2.51 0.18 18.33
C TYR A 211 -2.36 0.05 19.86
N THR A 212 -1.43 -0.75 20.29
CA THR A 212 -1.03 -0.80 21.70
C THR A 212 -0.23 0.46 22.01
N ASP A 213 -0.18 0.84 23.29
CA ASP A 213 0.61 2.01 23.70
C ASP A 213 2.09 1.85 23.34
N ILE A 214 2.59 0.61 23.30
CA ILE A 214 3.93 0.27 22.79
C ILE A 214 4.07 0.65 21.31
N ASN A 215 3.10 0.33 20.47
CA ASN A 215 3.16 0.69 19.04
C ASN A 215 3.12 2.21 18.83
N LYS A 216 2.36 2.93 19.66
CA LYS A 216 2.33 4.41 19.63
C LYS A 216 3.69 5.01 20.02
N ILE A 217 4.38 4.38 20.97
CA ILE A 217 5.74 4.80 21.37
C ILE A 217 6.73 4.54 20.22
N VAL A 218 6.71 3.34 19.62
CA VAL A 218 7.59 2.98 18.50
C VAL A 218 7.37 3.89 17.30
N ASP A 219 6.12 4.22 16.95
CA ASP A 219 5.84 5.14 15.85
C ASP A 219 6.24 6.57 16.20
N ALA A 220 6.07 6.99 17.45
CA ALA A 220 6.55 8.28 17.90
C ALA A 220 8.09 8.36 17.83
N GLU A 221 8.79 7.30 18.23
CA GLU A 221 10.24 7.19 18.09
C GLU A 221 10.68 7.22 16.62
N TYR A 222 10.02 6.48 15.74
CA TYR A 222 10.30 6.48 14.29
C TYR A 222 10.10 7.86 13.67
N HIS A 223 8.99 8.54 14.00
CA HIS A 223 8.75 9.92 13.55
C HIS A 223 9.74 10.91 14.13
N ILE A 224 10.19 10.71 15.37
CA ILE A 224 11.25 11.53 15.97
C ILE A 224 12.57 11.30 15.23
N GLU A 225 12.92 10.07 14.89
CA GLU A 225 14.14 9.75 14.12
C GLU A 225 14.11 10.36 12.70
N GLU A 226 12.99 10.24 11.99
CA GLU A 226 12.84 10.78 10.64
C GLU A 226 12.89 12.31 10.66
N PHE A 227 12.16 12.93 11.57
CA PHE A 227 12.16 14.37 11.78
C PHE A 227 13.55 14.89 12.22
N THR A 228 14.25 14.12 13.04
CA THR A 228 15.60 14.43 13.53
C THR A 228 16.62 14.39 12.39
N ARG A 229 16.49 13.48 11.44
CA ARG A 229 17.43 13.34 10.30
C ARG A 229 17.37 14.55 9.37
N GLU A 230 16.18 15.03 9.01
CA GLU A 230 16.00 16.26 8.21
C GLU A 230 16.51 17.50 8.94
N GLN A 231 16.37 17.55 10.27
CA GLN A 231 16.85 18.65 11.08
C GLN A 231 18.38 18.65 11.22
N PHE A 232 19.01 17.48 11.26
CA PHE A 232 20.47 17.38 11.30
C PHE A 232 21.15 17.91 10.04
N ASP A 233 20.52 17.80 8.88
CA ASP A 233 21.04 18.40 7.66
C ASP A 233 21.08 19.94 7.75
N ILE A 234 20.14 20.54 8.50
CA ILE A 234 20.14 21.98 8.78
C ILE A 234 21.30 22.37 9.69
N LEU A 235 21.74 21.52 10.63
CA LEU A 235 22.88 21.79 11.50
C LEU A 235 24.22 21.90 10.75
N ASN A 236 24.34 21.24 9.59
CA ASN A 236 25.53 21.37 8.75
C ASN A 236 25.70 22.81 8.24
N PHE A 237 24.60 23.58 8.14
CA PHE A 237 24.65 25.01 7.79
C PHE A 237 25.37 25.87 8.85
N THR A 238 25.32 25.45 10.12
CA THR A 238 25.98 26.16 11.23
C THR A 238 27.50 26.04 11.22
N GLU A 239 28.05 25.05 10.49
CA GLU A 239 29.51 24.87 10.38
C GLU A 239 30.18 26.00 9.59
N TYR A 240 29.45 26.50 8.57
CA TYR A 240 29.95 27.51 7.65
C TYR A 240 29.47 28.95 7.99
N ASN A 241 28.47 29.05 8.91
CA ASN A 241 27.86 30.32 9.28
C ASN A 241 27.98 30.53 10.79
N PRO A 242 28.82 31.47 11.26
CA PRO A 242 29.04 31.71 12.69
C PRO A 242 27.81 32.33 13.40
N ARG A 243 26.82 32.79 12.65
CA ARG A 243 25.55 33.34 13.16
C ARG A 243 24.40 32.86 12.32
N CYS A 244 23.49 32.12 12.94
CA CYS A 244 22.32 31.60 12.29
C CYS A 244 21.06 31.97 13.06
N LEU A 245 19.98 32.29 12.34
CA LEU A 245 18.64 32.48 12.87
C LEU A 245 17.74 31.34 12.32
N PHE A 246 17.12 30.60 13.22
CA PHE A 246 16.18 29.53 12.86
C PHE A 246 14.77 29.96 13.23
N GLU A 247 13.94 30.22 12.23
CA GLU A 247 12.53 30.58 12.40
C GLU A 247 11.62 29.40 12.04
N GLY A 248 10.50 29.26 12.72
CA GLY A 248 9.52 28.23 12.45
C GLY A 248 8.36 28.28 13.45
N ALA A 249 7.23 27.68 13.07
CA ALA A 249 6.04 27.57 13.92
C ALA A 249 6.31 26.77 15.22
N ALA A 250 5.39 26.83 16.17
CA ALA A 250 5.46 25.96 17.36
C ALA A 250 5.44 24.48 16.94
N GLY A 251 6.23 23.65 17.61
CA GLY A 251 6.32 22.22 17.32
C GLY A 251 7.24 21.81 16.15
N THR A 252 7.90 22.75 15.45
CA THR A 252 8.82 22.45 14.34
C THR A 252 10.22 21.97 14.78
N GLY A 253 10.42 21.60 16.03
CA GLY A 253 11.67 21.00 16.51
C GLY A 253 12.83 21.99 16.76
N LYS A 254 12.60 23.29 16.80
CA LYS A 254 13.67 24.30 17.10
C LYS A 254 14.45 23.99 18.37
N THR A 255 13.77 23.52 19.41
CA THR A 255 14.37 23.14 20.69
C THR A 255 15.27 21.91 20.53
N ILE A 256 14.84 20.92 19.76
CA ILE A 256 15.62 19.70 19.45
C ILE A 256 16.89 20.08 18.67
N LEU A 257 16.76 20.95 17.67
CA LEU A 257 17.90 21.50 16.94
C LEU A 257 18.91 22.22 17.86
N ALA A 258 18.42 23.03 18.80
CA ALA A 258 19.28 23.77 19.75
C ALA A 258 20.02 22.80 20.68
N THR A 259 19.34 21.77 21.23
CA THR A 259 19.93 20.75 22.11
C THR A 259 20.97 19.91 21.37
N GLU A 260 20.72 19.52 20.14
CA GLU A 260 21.66 18.73 19.34
C GLU A 260 22.87 19.57 18.92
N LEU A 261 22.72 20.86 18.63
CA LEU A 261 23.84 21.76 18.37
C LEU A 261 24.72 21.89 19.61
N VAL A 262 24.11 21.98 20.80
CA VAL A 262 24.84 21.99 22.08
C VAL A 262 25.64 20.70 22.23
N ARG A 263 25.01 19.53 22.03
CA ARG A 263 25.67 18.23 22.08
C ARG A 263 26.89 18.16 21.15
N LYS A 264 26.69 18.56 19.88
CA LYS A 264 27.75 18.57 18.86
C LYS A 264 28.93 19.46 19.30
N LYS A 265 28.67 20.66 19.82
CA LYS A 265 29.70 21.58 20.22
C LYS A 265 30.43 21.18 21.52
N ILE A 266 29.74 20.51 22.43
CA ILE A 266 30.38 19.92 23.63
C ILE A 266 31.32 18.79 23.23
N CYS A 267 30.89 17.91 22.29
CA CYS A 267 31.74 16.85 21.74
C CYS A 267 32.99 17.42 21.03
N GLU A 268 32.91 18.59 20.43
CA GLU A 268 34.06 19.34 19.88
C GLU A 268 34.96 19.96 20.95
N GLY A 269 34.67 19.74 22.24
CA GLY A 269 35.44 20.32 23.37
C GLY A 269 35.20 21.82 23.62
N LYS A 270 34.12 22.37 23.06
CA LYS A 270 33.82 23.82 23.21
C LYS A 270 33.05 24.08 24.50
N LYS A 271 33.14 25.35 24.97
CA LYS A 271 32.28 25.87 26.03
C LYS A 271 30.99 26.39 25.40
N VAL A 272 29.86 25.90 25.87
CA VAL A 272 28.54 26.14 25.25
C VAL A 272 27.57 26.71 26.30
N ALA A 273 26.77 27.69 25.94
CA ALA A 273 25.67 28.17 26.77
C ALA A 273 24.36 28.12 25.96
N LEU A 274 23.34 27.43 26.51
CA LEU A 274 22.01 27.38 25.99
C LEU A 274 21.06 28.16 26.89
N PHE A 275 20.48 29.24 26.35
CA PHE A 275 19.57 30.07 27.09
C PHE A 275 18.13 29.96 26.56
N CYS A 276 17.17 30.04 27.49
CA CYS A 276 15.78 30.27 27.19
C CYS A 276 15.20 31.36 28.10
N PHE A 277 14.03 31.85 27.76
CA PHE A 277 13.33 32.83 28.56
C PHE A 277 12.54 32.22 29.71
N ASN A 278 11.85 31.08 29.42
CA ASN A 278 10.94 30.43 30.34
C ASN A 278 11.68 29.48 31.30
N ARG A 279 11.42 29.63 32.61
CA ARG A 279 12.05 28.84 33.68
C ARG A 279 11.79 27.32 33.54
N ALA A 280 10.51 26.93 33.30
CA ALA A 280 10.14 25.52 33.16
C ALA A 280 10.82 24.87 31.93
N LEU A 281 10.93 25.60 30.81
CA LEU A 281 11.67 25.14 29.64
C LEU A 281 13.19 25.07 29.97
N GLY A 282 13.73 26.00 30.77
CA GLY A 282 15.13 25.98 31.21
C GLY A 282 15.47 24.74 32.03
N GLU A 283 14.63 24.34 32.96
CA GLU A 283 14.78 23.15 33.77
C GLU A 283 14.79 21.86 32.87
N LYS A 284 13.82 21.78 31.95
CA LYS A 284 13.76 20.65 30.99
C LYS A 284 14.98 20.59 30.07
N LEU A 285 15.42 21.72 29.53
CA LEU A 285 16.63 21.80 28.69
C LEU A 285 17.89 21.36 29.46
N SER A 286 17.96 21.70 30.75
CA SER A 286 19.08 21.30 31.60
C SER A 286 19.12 19.79 31.82
N GLU A 287 17.96 19.15 31.99
CA GLU A 287 17.83 17.69 32.09
C GLU A 287 18.22 17.01 30.76
N ASP A 288 17.67 17.48 29.64
CA ASP A 288 17.94 16.92 28.32
C ASP A 288 19.44 17.01 27.95
N VAL A 289 20.07 18.14 28.18
CA VAL A 289 21.50 18.32 27.90
C VAL A 289 22.37 17.50 28.87
N ALA A 290 21.99 17.35 30.14
CA ALA A 290 22.71 16.54 31.12
C ALA A 290 22.75 15.06 30.69
N ILE A 291 21.65 14.52 30.19
CA ILE A 291 21.57 13.14 29.68
C ILE A 291 22.51 12.94 28.47
N LEU A 292 22.58 13.94 27.58
CA LEU A 292 23.35 13.87 26.33
C LEU A 292 24.87 14.11 26.54
N SER A 293 25.29 14.66 27.69
CA SER A 293 26.66 15.13 27.92
C SER A 293 27.50 14.22 28.84
N ASN A 294 26.97 13.08 29.30
CA ASN A 294 27.60 12.22 30.32
C ASN A 294 29.00 11.67 30.00
N ASP A 295 29.47 11.77 28.73
CA ASP A 295 30.78 11.23 28.30
C ASP A 295 31.65 12.27 27.54
N THR A 296 31.48 13.56 27.78
CA THR A 296 32.13 14.59 26.95
C THR A 296 33.11 15.49 27.75
N ASN A 297 34.18 15.95 27.08
CA ASN A 297 35.22 16.78 27.66
C ASN A 297 34.87 18.31 27.61
N GLY A 298 33.74 18.72 27.09
CA GLY A 298 33.29 20.09 26.99
C GLY A 298 32.57 20.55 28.24
N SER A 299 32.50 21.86 28.46
CA SER A 299 31.71 22.47 29.54
C SER A 299 30.48 23.18 28.97
N TYR A 300 29.36 23.08 29.67
CA TYR A 300 28.14 23.72 29.22
C TYR A 300 27.35 24.37 30.38
N PHE A 301 26.53 25.33 30.00
CA PHE A 301 25.43 25.84 30.81
C PHE A 301 24.15 25.70 30.02
N SER A 302 23.09 25.22 30.65
CA SER A 302 21.74 25.16 30.06
C SER A 302 20.74 25.65 31.11
N GLY A 303 19.85 26.59 30.72
CA GLY A 303 18.87 27.14 31.63
C GLY A 303 18.28 28.46 31.22
N SER A 304 17.56 29.12 32.14
CA SER A 304 17.06 30.47 31.88
C SER A 304 18.21 31.50 31.94
N PHE A 305 18.07 32.60 31.19
CA PHE A 305 19.06 33.70 31.25
C PHE A 305 19.15 34.29 32.66
N HIS A 306 18.05 34.35 33.40
CA HIS A 306 18.02 34.78 34.79
C HIS A 306 18.84 33.89 35.71
N SER A 307 18.71 32.57 35.58
CA SER A 307 19.48 31.61 36.41
C SER A 307 20.97 31.67 36.11
N TYR A 308 21.36 32.00 34.87
CA TYR A 308 22.73 32.22 34.49
C TYR A 308 23.31 33.48 35.19
N LEU A 309 22.58 34.58 35.15
CA LEU A 309 22.97 35.81 35.82
C LEU A 309 23.11 35.61 37.34
N GLN A 310 22.19 34.91 37.96
CA GLN A 310 22.26 34.60 39.41
C GLN A 310 23.50 33.77 39.78
N SER A 311 23.91 32.84 38.90
CA SER A 311 25.08 31.99 39.17
C SER A 311 26.43 32.63 38.83
N HIS A 312 26.44 33.72 38.06
CA HIS A 312 27.67 34.36 37.54
C HIS A 312 27.79 35.85 37.85
N SER A 313 26.88 36.44 38.60
CA SER A 313 26.94 37.82 39.04
C SER A 313 26.64 37.92 40.53
N ASP A 314 27.35 38.85 41.24
CA ASP A 314 27.07 39.20 42.64
C ASP A 314 25.83 40.08 42.79
N LEU A 315 24.99 40.18 41.77
CA LEU A 315 23.75 40.96 41.76
C LEU A 315 22.59 40.14 42.34
N GLU A 316 22.02 40.66 43.45
CA GLU A 316 20.74 40.15 43.96
C GLU A 316 19.62 40.49 42.94
N VAL A 317 19.05 39.45 42.33
CA VAL A 317 17.90 39.60 41.43
C VAL A 317 16.63 39.70 42.29
N PRO A 318 15.76 40.72 42.12
CA PRO A 318 14.50 40.79 42.87
C PRO A 318 13.63 39.59 42.65
N GLN A 319 13.14 39.02 43.75
CA GLN A 319 12.21 37.85 43.73
C GLN A 319 10.76 38.26 43.46
N ASN A 320 10.46 39.02 42.46
CA ASN A 320 9.11 39.35 42.06
C ASN A 320 8.86 38.84 40.66
N ASP A 321 8.52 37.56 40.56
CA ASP A 321 7.83 36.98 39.41
C ASP A 321 6.37 36.75 39.77
N GLU A 322 5.59 37.82 39.80
CA GLU A 322 4.16 37.79 39.51
C GLU A 322 3.97 38.54 38.19
N GLU A 323 4.00 37.79 37.06
CA GLU A 323 3.16 37.94 35.87
C GLU A 323 3.49 36.83 34.87
#